data_a70954cf5e5e79912e9f7ec08ff26755
#
_entry.id   a70954cf5e5e79912e9f7ec08ff26755
#
_cell.length_a   1.000
_cell.length_b   1.000
_cell.length_c   1.000
_cell.angle_alpha   90.00
_cell.angle_beta   90.00
_cell.angle_gamma   90.00
#
_symmetry.space_group_name_H-M   'P 1'
#
loop_
_entity.id
_entity.type
_entity.pdbx_description
1 polymer ?
#
loop_
_entity_poly.entity_id
_entity_poly.type
_entity_poly.pdbx_seq_one_letter_code
_entity_poly.pdbx_strand_id
1 'polypeptide(L)'
;EDVETIALDNVAFEVKDGEFVAIMGPSGCGKSTLLNILGLLDNPTSGTYLLGDCDVSQLRERDRTNVRKGEIGFVFQSFNLIDELTVAENIELPLTYLNMKAGERKERVQQIMKRMAISHRAHHFPHQLSGGQQQRVAIARAVVFGPKLILADEPTGNLDSKNGAEVMQLLTELNQEGTTIVMVTHNEHDALMAQRTIRLFDGKIVEE
;
A
#
# COMPACT_ATOMS: atom_id res chain seq x y z
N GLU A 1 32.78 -9.00 13.25
CA GLU A 1 31.59 -9.69 13.79
C GLU A 1 30.39 -9.01 13.17
N ASP A 2 29.64 -9.74 12.37
CA ASP A 2 28.38 -9.25 11.83
C ASP A 2 27.39 -9.15 13.01
N VAL A 3 26.92 -7.94 13.30
CA VAL A 3 25.88 -7.72 14.32
C VAL A 3 24.56 -8.13 13.71
N GLU A 4 24.03 -9.26 14.13
CA GLU A 4 22.70 -9.73 13.71
C GLU A 4 21.64 -8.85 14.39
N THR A 5 20.85 -8.14 13.61
CA THR A 5 19.78 -7.28 14.09
C THR A 5 18.44 -7.97 13.87
N ILE A 6 17.71 -8.25 14.95
CA ILE A 6 16.36 -8.80 14.89
C ILE A 6 15.40 -7.63 14.63
N ALA A 7 14.80 -7.60 13.43
CA ALA A 7 13.85 -6.56 13.07
C ALA A 7 12.42 -6.86 13.54
N LEU A 8 12.04 -8.15 13.57
CA LEU A 8 10.75 -8.64 14.05
C LEU A 8 10.98 -9.89 14.90
N ASP A 9 10.35 -9.94 16.06
CA ASP A 9 10.51 -11.05 17.03
C ASP A 9 9.14 -11.56 17.47
N ASN A 10 8.80 -12.77 17.03
CA ASN A 10 7.54 -13.46 17.36
C ASN A 10 6.28 -12.60 17.11
N VAL A 11 6.24 -11.90 15.98
CA VAL A 11 5.08 -11.12 15.55
C VAL A 11 4.00 -12.09 15.04
N ALA A 12 2.82 -12.05 15.66
CA ALA A 12 1.66 -12.84 15.24
C ALA A 12 0.40 -11.98 15.32
N PHE A 13 -0.34 -11.88 14.22
CA PHE A 13 -1.64 -11.22 14.14
C PHE A 13 -2.40 -11.69 12.89
N GLU A 14 -3.67 -11.40 12.86
CA GLU A 14 -4.54 -11.71 11.73
C GLU A 14 -5.19 -10.40 11.22
N VAL A 15 -5.37 -10.28 9.92
CA VAL A 15 -6.17 -9.23 9.28
C VAL A 15 -7.26 -9.91 8.47
N LYS A 16 -8.51 -9.58 8.76
CA LYS A 16 -9.68 -10.15 8.08
C LYS A 16 -9.91 -9.48 6.73
N ASP A 17 -10.52 -10.21 5.81
CA ASP A 17 -10.94 -9.62 4.53
C ASP A 17 -11.85 -8.41 4.76
N GLY A 18 -11.54 -7.31 4.08
CA GLY A 18 -12.25 -6.05 4.23
C GLY A 18 -11.94 -5.27 5.52
N GLU A 19 -11.00 -5.71 6.33
CA GLU A 19 -10.58 -4.97 7.52
C GLU A 19 -9.61 -3.84 7.18
N PHE A 20 -9.73 -2.71 7.88
CA PHE A 20 -8.75 -1.62 7.86
C PHE A 20 -7.97 -1.63 9.19
N VAL A 21 -6.70 -1.99 9.13
CA VAL A 21 -5.80 -2.07 10.29
C VAL A 21 -4.72 -1.01 10.20
N ALA A 22 -4.48 -0.30 11.28
CA ALA A 22 -3.32 0.58 11.43
C ALA A 22 -2.23 -0.12 12.25
N ILE A 23 -0.98 -0.02 11.82
CA ILE A 23 0.20 -0.47 12.55
C ILE A 23 0.98 0.77 13.00
N MET A 24 1.08 0.95 14.30
CA MET A 24 1.76 2.09 14.91
C MET A 24 2.99 1.65 15.71
N GLY A 25 3.92 2.57 15.89
CA GLY A 25 5.10 2.36 16.71
C GLY A 25 6.20 3.37 16.41
N PRO A 26 7.23 3.50 17.26
CA PRO A 26 8.33 4.43 17.06
C PRO A 26 9.15 4.11 15.81
N SER A 27 9.97 5.08 15.38
CA SER A 27 10.89 4.85 14.26
C SER A 27 11.85 3.70 14.59
N GLY A 28 12.12 2.84 13.60
CA GLY A 28 13.03 1.70 13.76
C GLY A 28 12.45 0.45 14.45
N CYS A 29 11.18 0.47 14.88
CA CYS A 29 10.58 -0.68 15.59
C CYS A 29 10.19 -1.88 14.71
N GLY A 30 10.49 -1.85 13.39
CA GLY A 30 10.22 -2.98 12.47
C GLY A 30 9.02 -2.81 11.54
N LYS A 31 8.29 -1.66 11.54
CA LYS A 31 7.09 -1.45 10.71
C LYS A 31 7.32 -1.64 9.22
N SER A 32 8.38 -1.03 8.68
CA SER A 32 8.70 -1.15 7.24
C SER A 32 9.14 -2.58 6.88
N THR A 33 9.84 -3.26 7.77
CA THR A 33 10.18 -4.68 7.59
C THR A 33 8.91 -5.53 7.54
N LEU A 34 7.99 -5.30 8.46
CA LEU A 34 6.70 -6.00 8.48
C LEU A 34 5.91 -5.72 7.20
N LEU A 35 5.85 -4.45 6.76
CA LEU A 35 5.15 -4.07 5.53
C LEU A 35 5.78 -4.72 4.29
N ASN A 36 7.12 -4.84 4.24
CA ASN A 36 7.82 -5.52 3.15
C ASN A 36 7.50 -7.02 3.09
N ILE A 37 7.39 -7.68 4.25
CA ILE A 37 7.00 -9.09 4.33
C ILE A 37 5.55 -9.26 3.89
N LEU A 38 4.62 -8.45 4.43
CA LEU A 38 3.21 -8.46 4.03
C LEU A 38 3.04 -8.19 2.53
N GLY A 39 3.88 -7.31 1.98
CA GLY A 39 3.90 -6.96 0.57
C GLY A 39 4.62 -7.95 -0.34
N LEU A 40 5.12 -9.05 0.20
CA LEU A 40 5.89 -10.04 -0.56
C LEU A 40 7.11 -9.41 -1.27
N LEU A 41 7.68 -8.37 -0.69
CA LEU A 41 8.93 -7.75 -1.14
C LEU A 41 10.13 -8.47 -0.50
N ASP A 42 9.91 -9.06 0.68
CA ASP A 42 10.90 -9.86 1.40
C ASP A 42 10.25 -11.11 2.00
N ASN A 43 11.06 -12.07 2.45
CA ASN A 43 10.61 -13.26 3.16
C ASN A 43 10.89 -13.12 4.66
N PRO A 44 10.03 -13.65 5.54
CA PRO A 44 10.42 -13.82 6.94
C PRO A 44 11.55 -14.84 7.07
N THR A 45 12.45 -14.65 8.03
CA THR A 45 13.51 -15.60 8.35
C THR A 45 12.93 -16.93 8.85
N SER A 46 11.82 -16.87 9.59
CA SER A 46 11.07 -18.01 10.11
C SER A 46 9.61 -17.62 10.35
N GLY A 47 8.76 -18.59 10.61
CA GLY A 47 7.33 -18.40 10.83
C GLY A 47 6.51 -18.65 9.57
N THR A 48 5.21 -18.36 9.65
CA THR A 48 4.23 -18.61 8.58
C THR A 48 3.50 -17.34 8.24
N TYR A 49 3.35 -17.07 6.94
CA TYR A 49 2.51 -15.99 6.43
C TYR A 49 1.46 -16.58 5.48
N LEU A 50 0.20 -16.49 5.87
CA LEU A 50 -0.94 -16.90 5.06
C LEU A 50 -1.56 -15.66 4.38
N LEU A 51 -1.63 -15.69 3.05
CA LEU A 51 -2.40 -14.71 2.27
C LEU A 51 -3.63 -15.45 1.71
N GLY A 52 -4.79 -15.19 2.31
CA GLY A 52 -5.94 -16.08 2.17
C GLY A 52 -5.60 -17.50 2.64
N ASP A 53 -5.89 -18.52 1.83
CA ASP A 53 -5.58 -19.93 2.15
C ASP A 53 -4.17 -20.37 1.72
N CYS A 54 -3.35 -19.47 1.19
CA CYS A 54 -2.04 -19.80 0.65
C CYS A 54 -0.92 -19.41 1.62
N ASP A 55 -0.06 -20.38 1.97
CA ASP A 55 1.20 -20.07 2.67
C ASP A 55 2.19 -19.46 1.67
N VAL A 56 2.54 -18.19 1.91
CA VAL A 56 3.43 -17.40 1.06
C VAL A 56 4.78 -17.12 1.71
N SER A 57 5.03 -17.67 2.92
CA SER A 57 6.20 -17.36 3.74
C SER A 57 7.55 -17.72 3.10
N GLN A 58 7.59 -18.77 2.27
CA GLN A 58 8.81 -19.30 1.66
C GLN A 58 8.77 -19.32 0.13
N LEU A 59 7.96 -18.44 -0.47
CA LEU A 59 7.90 -18.32 -1.93
C LEU A 59 9.21 -17.79 -2.50
N ARG A 60 9.62 -18.37 -3.65
CA ARG A 60 10.74 -17.84 -4.44
C ARG A 60 10.34 -16.49 -5.05
N GLU A 61 11.31 -15.65 -5.36
CA GLU A 61 11.10 -14.29 -5.90
C GLU A 61 10.12 -14.25 -7.08
N ARG A 62 10.23 -15.18 -8.00
CA ARG A 62 9.32 -15.28 -9.16
C ARG A 62 7.86 -15.51 -8.73
N ASP A 63 7.66 -16.38 -7.75
CA ASP A 63 6.32 -16.77 -7.29
C ASP A 63 5.71 -15.64 -6.44
N ARG A 64 6.51 -14.99 -5.57
CA ARG A 64 6.13 -13.75 -4.85
C ARG A 64 5.68 -12.66 -5.81
N THR A 65 6.47 -12.41 -6.87
CA THR A 65 6.14 -11.40 -7.89
C THR A 65 4.80 -11.71 -8.57
N ASN A 66 4.51 -12.98 -8.86
CA ASN A 66 3.25 -13.35 -9.49
C ASN A 66 2.04 -13.14 -8.57
N VAL A 67 2.17 -13.46 -7.28
CA VAL A 67 1.12 -13.19 -6.29
C VAL A 67 0.92 -11.68 -6.12
N ARG A 68 2.00 -10.93 -5.90
CA ARG A 68 1.96 -9.48 -5.68
C ARG A 68 1.27 -8.73 -6.81
N LYS A 69 1.53 -9.08 -8.07
CA LYS A 69 0.99 -8.38 -9.27
C LYS A 69 -0.53 -8.27 -9.31
N GLY A 70 -1.27 -9.22 -8.79
CA GLY A 70 -2.73 -9.25 -8.89
C GLY A 70 -3.46 -9.00 -7.58
N GLU A 71 -2.75 -9.10 -6.45
CA GLU A 71 -3.38 -9.15 -5.13
C GLU A 71 -3.06 -7.93 -4.25
N ILE A 72 -1.89 -7.28 -4.43
CA ILE A 72 -1.38 -6.29 -3.49
C ILE A 72 -1.11 -4.95 -4.18
N GLY A 73 -1.79 -3.90 -3.70
CA GLY A 73 -1.52 -2.51 -4.05
C GLY A 73 -0.65 -1.83 -3.01
N PHE A 74 0.29 -0.97 -3.44
CA PHE A 74 1.17 -0.21 -2.56
C PHE A 74 0.93 1.28 -2.67
N VAL A 75 0.83 1.94 -1.52
CA VAL A 75 0.78 3.40 -1.38
C VAL A 75 1.93 3.82 -0.47
N PHE A 76 2.85 4.63 -0.96
CA PHE A 76 4.06 5.05 -0.23
C PHE A 76 3.99 6.53 0.16
N GLN A 77 4.67 6.89 1.23
CA GLN A 77 4.85 8.26 1.68
C GLN A 77 5.46 9.16 0.60
N SER A 78 6.44 8.68 -0.14
CA SER A 78 7.15 9.41 -1.20
C SER A 78 6.50 9.25 -2.58
N PHE A 79 5.24 8.80 -2.64
CA PHE A 79 4.45 8.56 -3.85
C PHE A 79 5.04 7.52 -4.81
N ASN A 80 6.35 7.44 -4.95
CA ASN A 80 7.12 6.54 -5.82
C ASN A 80 6.58 6.52 -7.26
N LEU A 81 6.24 7.69 -7.79
CA LEU A 81 5.86 7.85 -9.20
C LEU A 81 7.12 7.82 -10.08
N ILE A 82 6.94 7.38 -11.31
CA ILE A 82 8.01 7.39 -12.32
C ILE A 82 7.95 8.75 -13.02
N ASP A 83 9.01 9.55 -12.86
CA ASP A 83 9.06 10.95 -13.32
C ASP A 83 8.98 11.10 -14.83
N GLU A 84 9.46 10.11 -15.59
CA GLU A 84 9.43 10.06 -17.05
C GLU A 84 8.07 9.64 -17.63
N LEU A 85 7.15 9.18 -16.79
CA LEU A 85 5.80 8.79 -17.18
C LEU A 85 4.79 9.85 -16.80
N THR A 86 3.81 10.04 -17.67
CA THR A 86 2.62 10.86 -17.36
C THR A 86 1.77 10.24 -16.25
N VAL A 87 0.82 10.99 -15.72
CA VAL A 87 -0.18 10.50 -14.75
C VAL A 87 -0.88 9.24 -15.28
N ALA A 88 -1.39 9.29 -16.51
CA ALA A 88 -2.09 8.15 -17.11
C ALA A 88 -1.19 6.92 -17.24
N GLU A 89 0.06 7.10 -17.67
CA GLU A 89 1.03 6.02 -17.82
C GLU A 89 1.47 5.43 -16.47
N ASN A 90 1.68 6.25 -15.43
CA ASN A 90 1.95 5.78 -14.07
C ASN A 90 0.81 4.86 -13.57
N ILE A 91 -0.44 5.26 -13.80
CA ILE A 91 -1.62 4.49 -13.39
C ILE A 91 -1.77 3.22 -14.23
N GLU A 92 -1.48 3.28 -15.53
CA GLU A 92 -1.58 2.13 -16.45
C GLU A 92 -0.53 1.05 -16.18
N LEU A 93 0.61 1.42 -15.61
CA LEU A 93 1.78 0.55 -15.48
C LEU A 93 1.48 -0.84 -14.86
N PRO A 94 0.76 -0.97 -13.74
CA PRO A 94 0.44 -2.28 -13.16
C PRO A 94 -0.37 -3.16 -14.11
N LEU A 95 -1.25 -2.58 -14.91
CA LEU A 95 -2.11 -3.31 -15.84
C LEU A 95 -1.32 -3.92 -17.02
N THR A 96 -0.16 -3.34 -17.35
CA THR A 96 0.71 -3.90 -18.41
C THR A 96 1.30 -5.24 -18.01
N TYR A 97 1.55 -5.45 -16.72
CA TYR A 97 2.08 -6.71 -16.17
C TYR A 97 1.01 -7.80 -16.01
N LEU A 98 -0.28 -7.45 -16.12
CA LEU A 98 -1.40 -8.38 -16.02
C LEU A 98 -1.88 -8.91 -17.38
N ASN A 99 -1.13 -8.66 -18.47
CA ASN A 99 -1.47 -9.05 -19.83
C ASN A 99 -2.86 -8.59 -20.30
N MET A 100 -3.35 -7.48 -19.74
CA MET A 100 -4.64 -6.88 -20.09
C MET A 100 -4.59 -6.23 -21.46
N LYS A 101 -5.67 -6.32 -22.25
CA LYS A 101 -5.76 -5.71 -23.57
C LYS A 101 -5.70 -4.18 -23.48
N ALA A 102 -5.05 -3.53 -24.45
CA ALA A 102 -4.82 -2.07 -24.41
C ALA A 102 -6.10 -1.25 -24.28
N GLY A 103 -7.19 -1.66 -24.93
CA GLY A 103 -8.51 -0.99 -24.80
C GLY A 103 -9.06 -1.04 -23.38
N GLU A 104 -9.00 -2.21 -22.75
CA GLU A 104 -9.45 -2.40 -21.35
C GLU A 104 -8.58 -1.62 -20.37
N ARG A 105 -7.25 -1.62 -20.54
CA ARG A 105 -6.34 -0.80 -19.71
C ARG A 105 -6.72 0.66 -19.76
N LYS A 106 -6.91 1.21 -20.97
CA LYS A 106 -7.28 2.61 -21.18
C LYS A 106 -8.60 2.97 -20.49
N GLU A 107 -9.59 2.09 -20.59
CA GLU A 107 -10.88 2.29 -19.95
C GLU A 107 -10.74 2.32 -18.42
N ARG A 108 -10.04 1.34 -17.83
CA ARG A 108 -9.81 1.29 -16.37
C ARG A 108 -9.05 2.52 -15.87
N VAL A 109 -8.01 2.94 -16.60
CA VAL A 109 -7.25 4.15 -16.25
C VAL A 109 -8.16 5.39 -16.28
N GLN A 110 -9.01 5.55 -17.27
CA GLN A 110 -9.96 6.66 -17.32
C GLN A 110 -10.94 6.64 -16.16
N GLN A 111 -11.51 5.48 -15.85
CA GLN A 111 -12.45 5.32 -14.74
C GLN A 111 -11.80 5.67 -13.40
N ILE A 112 -10.60 5.16 -13.12
CA ILE A 112 -9.92 5.44 -11.85
C ILE A 112 -9.46 6.90 -11.75
N MET A 113 -8.97 7.51 -12.83
CA MET A 113 -8.63 8.94 -12.84
C MET A 113 -9.85 9.83 -12.54
N LYS A 114 -11.03 9.47 -13.06
CA LYS A 114 -12.28 10.16 -12.77
C LYS A 114 -12.63 10.03 -11.29
N ARG A 115 -12.57 8.82 -10.75
CA ARG A 115 -12.81 8.55 -9.32
C ARG A 115 -11.89 9.35 -8.40
N MET A 116 -10.60 9.43 -8.75
CA MET A 116 -9.60 10.19 -7.97
C MET A 116 -9.62 11.70 -8.25
N ALA A 117 -10.55 12.19 -9.09
CA ALA A 117 -10.66 13.61 -9.48
C ALA A 117 -9.38 14.19 -10.10
N ILE A 118 -8.62 13.37 -10.87
CA ILE A 118 -7.34 13.75 -11.51
C ILE A 118 -7.36 13.62 -13.03
N SER A 119 -8.51 13.42 -13.66
CA SER A 119 -8.63 13.26 -15.12
C SER A 119 -8.06 14.44 -15.91
N HIS A 120 -8.16 15.67 -15.36
CA HIS A 120 -7.63 16.89 -15.97
C HIS A 120 -6.09 16.95 -15.97
N ARG A 121 -5.42 16.01 -15.27
CA ARG A 121 -3.96 15.88 -15.19
C ARG A 121 -3.40 14.69 -15.95
N ALA A 122 -4.21 13.99 -16.74
CA ALA A 122 -3.83 12.74 -17.43
C ALA A 122 -2.48 12.79 -18.16
N HIS A 123 -2.19 13.92 -18.81
CA HIS A 123 -0.97 14.13 -19.62
C HIS A 123 0.13 14.92 -18.89
N HIS A 124 -0.05 15.23 -17.60
CA HIS A 124 0.97 15.88 -16.79
C HIS A 124 1.97 14.86 -16.26
N PHE A 125 3.18 15.32 -15.98
CA PHE A 125 4.23 14.54 -15.31
C PHE A 125 4.21 14.77 -13.79
N PRO A 126 4.76 13.85 -12.96
CA PRO A 126 4.75 13.98 -11.51
C PRO A 126 5.23 15.33 -10.97
N HIS A 127 6.33 15.87 -11.51
CA HIS A 127 6.90 17.17 -11.10
C HIS A 127 5.97 18.37 -11.34
N GLN A 128 4.89 18.22 -12.13
CA GLN A 128 3.91 19.27 -12.42
C GLN A 128 2.69 19.22 -11.47
N LEU A 129 2.71 18.30 -10.50
CA LEU A 129 1.60 18.03 -9.58
C LEU A 129 1.92 18.50 -8.16
N SER A 130 0.89 18.94 -7.43
CA SER A 130 1.00 19.10 -5.97
C SER A 130 1.17 17.74 -5.27
N GLY A 131 1.69 17.72 -4.04
CA GLY A 131 1.83 16.50 -3.26
C GLY A 131 0.53 15.70 -3.12
N GLY A 132 -0.59 16.38 -2.84
CA GLY A 132 -1.91 15.73 -2.77
C GLY A 132 -2.35 15.12 -4.11
N GLN A 133 -2.05 15.77 -5.25
CA GLN A 133 -2.31 15.20 -6.56
C GLN A 133 -1.41 13.99 -6.84
N GLN A 134 -0.12 14.06 -6.49
CA GLN A 134 0.81 12.92 -6.62
C GLN A 134 0.33 11.72 -5.80
N GLN A 135 -0.14 11.93 -4.58
CA GLN A 135 -0.66 10.85 -3.74
C GLN A 135 -1.94 10.25 -4.32
N ARG A 136 -2.83 11.05 -4.89
CA ARG A 136 -4.01 10.54 -5.61
C ARG A 136 -3.63 9.68 -6.81
N VAL A 137 -2.57 10.04 -7.55
CA VAL A 137 -2.00 9.21 -8.63
C VAL A 137 -1.43 7.90 -8.08
N ALA A 138 -0.69 7.95 -6.97
CA ALA A 138 -0.14 6.76 -6.33
C ALA A 138 -1.24 5.80 -5.85
N ILE A 139 -2.31 6.32 -5.23
CA ILE A 139 -3.49 5.52 -4.86
C ILE A 139 -4.18 4.96 -6.10
N ALA A 140 -4.42 5.78 -7.14
CA ALA A 140 -5.02 5.31 -8.39
C ALA A 140 -4.22 4.15 -8.99
N ARG A 141 -2.89 4.26 -9.03
CA ARG A 141 -1.99 3.20 -9.49
C ARG A 141 -2.12 1.93 -8.63
N ALA A 142 -2.23 2.09 -7.31
CA ALA A 142 -2.35 0.98 -6.39
C ALA A 142 -3.67 0.21 -6.54
N VAL A 143 -4.76 0.85 -6.97
CA VAL A 143 -6.11 0.25 -6.99
C VAL A 143 -6.64 -0.06 -8.39
N VAL A 144 -6.00 0.40 -9.46
CA VAL A 144 -6.51 0.29 -10.84
C VAL A 144 -6.77 -1.16 -11.31
N PHE A 145 -6.07 -2.12 -10.74
CA PHE A 145 -6.23 -3.54 -11.05
C PHE A 145 -7.18 -4.28 -10.10
N GLY A 146 -7.74 -3.62 -9.08
CA GLY A 146 -8.65 -4.20 -8.10
C GLY A 146 -7.97 -5.14 -7.09
N PRO A 147 -6.94 -4.67 -6.35
CA PRO A 147 -6.24 -5.50 -5.37
C PRO A 147 -7.16 -5.92 -4.23
N LYS A 148 -6.86 -7.08 -3.62
CA LYS A 148 -7.53 -7.52 -2.38
C LYS A 148 -6.97 -6.83 -1.14
N LEU A 149 -5.66 -6.50 -1.18
CA LEU A 149 -4.93 -5.88 -0.08
C LEU A 149 -4.24 -4.60 -0.55
N ILE A 150 -4.42 -3.52 0.19
CA ILE A 150 -3.64 -2.29 0.06
C ILE A 150 -2.70 -2.19 1.26
N LEU A 151 -1.42 -2.00 0.98
CA LEU A 151 -0.39 -1.68 1.97
C LEU A 151 -0.02 -0.21 1.83
N ALA A 152 -0.27 0.58 2.87
CA ALA A 152 -0.01 2.01 2.89
C ALA A 152 1.09 2.33 3.91
N ASP A 153 2.21 2.86 3.44
CA ASP A 153 3.33 3.28 4.28
C ASP A 153 3.30 4.80 4.43
N GLU A 154 2.90 5.27 5.62
CA GLU A 154 2.80 6.71 5.97
C GLU A 154 2.08 7.52 4.87
N PRO A 155 0.86 7.16 4.45
CA PRO A 155 0.24 7.69 3.23
C PRO A 155 -0.01 9.21 3.22
N THR A 156 0.04 9.84 4.40
CA THR A 156 -0.17 11.29 4.60
C THR A 156 1.08 12.04 5.00
N GLY A 157 2.19 11.33 5.24
CA GLY A 157 3.39 11.88 5.89
C GLY A 157 4.07 13.06 5.16
N ASN A 158 3.87 13.19 3.84
CA ASN A 158 4.40 14.30 3.03
C ASN A 158 3.30 15.30 2.60
N LEU A 159 2.15 15.29 3.25
CA LEU A 159 1.00 16.13 2.90
C LEU A 159 0.66 17.14 3.99
N ASP A 160 0.10 18.27 3.59
CA ASP A 160 -0.58 19.15 4.53
C ASP A 160 -1.86 18.51 5.07
N SER A 161 -2.40 19.04 6.16
CA SER A 161 -3.54 18.46 6.88
C SER A 161 -4.78 18.29 5.99
N LYS A 162 -5.02 19.21 5.05
CA LYS A 162 -6.19 19.14 4.15
C LYS A 162 -6.04 17.99 3.17
N ASN A 163 -4.90 17.94 2.46
CA ASN A 163 -4.62 16.87 1.50
C ASN A 163 -4.52 15.51 2.20
N GLY A 164 -3.96 15.46 3.42
CA GLY A 164 -3.91 14.25 4.25
C GLY A 164 -5.31 13.73 4.57
N ALA A 165 -6.22 14.59 5.03
CA ALA A 165 -7.61 14.22 5.31
C ALA A 165 -8.33 13.68 4.06
N GLU A 166 -8.12 14.28 2.88
CA GLU A 166 -8.69 13.81 1.61
C GLU A 166 -8.15 12.43 1.21
N VAL A 167 -6.86 12.16 1.45
CA VAL A 167 -6.24 10.85 1.21
C VAL A 167 -6.80 9.79 2.16
N MET A 168 -6.93 10.10 3.44
CA MET A 168 -7.51 9.17 4.42
C MET A 168 -8.97 8.86 4.11
N GLN A 169 -9.75 9.86 3.66
CA GLN A 169 -11.11 9.64 3.20
C GLN A 169 -11.15 8.67 2.02
N LEU A 170 -10.28 8.82 1.01
CA LEU A 170 -10.20 7.91 -0.14
C LEU A 170 -9.88 6.47 0.29
N LEU A 171 -8.94 6.28 1.22
CA LEU A 171 -8.63 4.95 1.77
C LEU A 171 -9.82 4.36 2.51
N THR A 172 -10.52 5.16 3.31
CA THR A 172 -11.74 4.72 4.02
C THR A 172 -12.84 4.31 3.04
N GLU A 173 -13.08 5.06 1.96
CA GLU A 173 -14.04 4.72 0.92
C GLU A 173 -13.69 3.39 0.22
N LEU A 174 -12.41 3.17 -0.10
CA LEU A 174 -11.92 1.91 -0.68
C LEU A 174 -12.14 0.73 0.27
N ASN A 175 -11.92 0.93 1.57
CA ASN A 175 -12.19 -0.09 2.58
C ASN A 175 -13.67 -0.40 2.71
N GLN A 176 -14.54 0.61 2.74
CA GLN A 176 -16.01 0.42 2.77
C GLN A 176 -16.54 -0.36 1.57
N GLU A 177 -15.84 -0.34 0.44
CA GLU A 177 -16.13 -1.15 -0.74
C GLU A 177 -15.59 -2.59 -0.65
N GLY A 178 -14.97 -2.95 0.47
CA GLY A 178 -14.49 -4.32 0.76
C GLY A 178 -13.00 -4.55 0.54
N THR A 179 -12.21 -3.53 0.22
CA THR A 179 -10.76 -3.68 0.09
C THR A 179 -10.11 -3.76 1.48
N THR A 180 -9.29 -4.76 1.72
CA THR A 180 -8.48 -4.88 2.95
C THR A 180 -7.36 -3.85 2.92
N ILE A 181 -7.14 -3.13 4.03
CA ILE A 181 -6.08 -2.12 4.13
C ILE A 181 -5.23 -2.36 5.37
N VAL A 182 -3.92 -2.43 5.19
CA VAL A 182 -2.94 -2.36 6.28
C VAL A 182 -2.12 -1.09 6.11
N MET A 183 -2.25 -0.18 7.04
CA MET A 183 -1.57 1.11 7.02
C MET A 183 -0.54 1.18 8.13
N VAL A 184 0.68 1.53 7.79
CA VAL A 184 1.70 1.94 8.77
C VAL A 184 1.63 3.44 8.93
N THR A 185 1.53 3.93 10.17
CA THR A 185 1.55 5.36 10.46
C THR A 185 2.09 5.63 11.86
N HIS A 186 2.65 6.82 12.06
CA HIS A 186 2.96 7.38 13.38
C HIS A 186 1.95 8.46 13.80
N ASN A 187 0.99 8.78 12.94
CA ASN A 187 -0.05 9.78 13.19
C ASN A 187 -1.25 9.14 13.86
N GLU A 188 -1.50 9.50 15.12
CA GLU A 188 -2.65 8.99 15.90
C GLU A 188 -4.00 9.30 15.24
N HIS A 189 -4.14 10.48 14.61
CA HIS A 189 -5.38 10.87 13.95
C HIS A 189 -5.69 9.96 12.76
N ASP A 190 -4.67 9.61 11.97
CA ASP A 190 -4.84 8.70 10.83
C ASP A 190 -5.15 7.28 11.31
N ALA A 191 -4.49 6.84 12.38
CA ALA A 191 -4.74 5.53 12.97
C ALA A 191 -6.18 5.37 13.48
N LEU A 192 -6.82 6.43 13.99
CA LEU A 192 -8.22 6.43 14.40
C LEU A 192 -9.22 6.20 13.24
N MET A 193 -8.79 6.35 12.00
CA MET A 193 -9.62 6.03 10.83
C MET A 193 -9.69 4.52 10.54
N ALA A 194 -8.75 3.74 11.09
CA ALA A 194 -8.75 2.29 11.01
C ALA A 194 -9.74 1.69 12.03
N GLN A 195 -10.18 0.46 11.76
CA GLN A 195 -11.08 -0.29 12.65
C GLN A 195 -10.33 -0.83 13.88
N ARG A 196 -9.02 -1.05 13.74
CA ARG A 196 -8.15 -1.58 14.79
C ARG A 196 -6.73 -1.05 14.62
N THR A 197 -6.04 -0.87 15.74
CA THR A 197 -4.65 -0.42 15.76
C THR A 197 -3.79 -1.47 16.44
N ILE A 198 -2.75 -1.93 15.76
CA ILE A 198 -1.70 -2.80 16.30
C ILE A 198 -0.50 -1.93 16.67
N ARG A 199 -0.02 -2.04 17.90
CA ARG A 199 1.16 -1.32 18.37
C ARG A 199 2.39 -2.21 18.34
N LEU A 200 3.38 -1.78 17.57
CA LEU A 200 4.68 -2.45 17.43
C LEU A 200 5.76 -1.69 18.20
N PHE A 201 6.53 -2.41 19.02
CA PHE A 201 7.65 -1.86 19.77
C PHE A 201 8.81 -2.86 19.77
N ASP A 202 10.02 -2.43 19.39
CA ASP A 202 11.23 -3.26 19.31
C ASP A 202 10.99 -4.63 18.65
N GLY A 203 10.32 -4.62 17.49
CA GLY A 203 10.03 -5.82 16.71
C GLY A 203 8.92 -6.71 17.27
N LYS A 204 8.20 -6.31 18.31
CA LYS A 204 7.12 -7.10 18.94
C LYS A 204 5.80 -6.34 18.93
N ILE A 205 4.70 -7.09 18.84
CA ILE A 205 3.37 -6.54 19.11
C ILE A 205 3.21 -6.39 20.63
N VAL A 206 2.88 -5.19 21.08
CA VAL A 206 2.67 -4.87 22.52
C VAL A 206 1.22 -4.56 22.84
N GLU A 207 0.41 -4.25 21.84
CA GLU A 207 -1.02 -3.95 21.97
C GLU A 207 -1.74 -4.24 20.63
N GLU A 208 -2.99 -4.73 20.72
CA GLU A 208 -3.81 -5.08 19.55
C GLU A 208 -5.28 -4.69 19.77
#